data_ad174a94b709fc4fa7302832a30acd30
#
_entry.id   ad174a94b709fc4fa7302832a30acd30
#
_cell.length_a   1.000
_cell.length_b   1.000
_cell.length_c   1.000
_cell.angle_alpha   90.00
_cell.angle_beta   90.00
_cell.angle_gamma   90.00
#
_symmetry.space_group_name_H-M   'P 1'
#
loop_
_entity.id
_entity.type
_entity.pdbx_description
1 polymer ?
#
loop_
_entity_poly.entity_id
_entity_poly.type
_entity_poly.pdbx_seq_one_letter_code
_entity_poly.pdbx_strand_id
1 'polypeptide(L)'
;KIDVGYKVLVVSNDGSEETYIVDKVLVAVGRKPNIPEDVRSLGVEIDRGVKTDAHMQTNIDGVYAIGDVRGQIMLAHVASHEGIVVAKNIAGIDTQADYSAVPSVIFTNPEIASTGLRERDIDKAKQEVKISKFPLSANGRARTMLENIGFAKVITDAKTGVVLGMSIVSPSATELIMEGVIAVRNKLTAEQLEESIHPHPTLSETLLGAFEDATGKAIHL
;
A
#
# COMPACT_ATOMS: atom_id res chain seq x y z
N LYS A 1 -26.14 -18.21 16.02
CA LYS A 1 -25.88 -19.63 16.27
C LYS A 1 -27.18 -20.41 16.08
N ILE A 2 -27.13 -21.57 15.47
CA ILE A 2 -28.22 -22.52 15.30
C ILE A 2 -27.77 -23.86 15.87
N ASP A 3 -28.66 -24.86 15.93
CA ASP A 3 -28.34 -26.16 16.55
C ASP A 3 -27.11 -26.83 15.93
N VAL A 4 -26.91 -26.65 14.61
CA VAL A 4 -25.72 -27.14 13.90
C VAL A 4 -25.11 -25.98 13.11
N GLY A 5 -24.12 -25.27 13.71
CA GLY A 5 -23.37 -24.21 13.05
C GLY A 5 -23.93 -22.79 13.24
N TYR A 6 -23.85 -22.00 12.18
CA TYR A 6 -24.25 -20.59 12.18
C TYR A 6 -25.08 -20.26 10.94
N LYS A 7 -26.14 -19.47 11.13
CA LYS A 7 -26.86 -18.81 10.03
C LYS A 7 -26.24 -17.41 9.84
N VAL A 8 -25.69 -17.16 8.66
CA VAL A 8 -25.10 -15.87 8.27
C VAL A 8 -26.02 -15.19 7.28
N LEU A 9 -26.48 -13.99 7.60
CA LEU A 9 -27.22 -13.13 6.69
C LEU A 9 -26.23 -12.15 6.06
N VAL A 10 -26.14 -12.15 4.73
CA VAL A 10 -25.35 -11.20 3.95
C VAL A 10 -26.29 -10.21 3.30
N VAL A 11 -26.07 -8.94 3.54
CA VAL A 11 -26.82 -7.84 2.92
C VAL A 11 -25.91 -7.12 1.93
N SER A 12 -26.24 -7.15 0.65
CA SER A 12 -25.50 -6.48 -0.42
C SER A 12 -25.81 -4.97 -0.46
N ASN A 13 -24.99 -4.19 -1.13
CA ASN A 13 -25.16 -2.73 -1.23
C ASN A 13 -26.47 -2.30 -1.93
N ASP A 14 -27.06 -3.17 -2.75
CA ASP A 14 -28.37 -2.98 -3.40
C ASP A 14 -29.55 -3.35 -2.48
N GLY A 15 -29.28 -3.79 -1.25
CA GLY A 15 -30.28 -4.22 -0.28
C GLY A 15 -30.73 -5.67 -0.43
N SER A 16 -30.20 -6.44 -1.36
CA SER A 16 -30.51 -7.86 -1.49
C SER A 16 -29.92 -8.64 -0.30
N GLU A 17 -30.69 -9.66 0.13
CA GLU A 17 -30.34 -10.49 1.29
C GLU A 17 -30.10 -11.94 0.87
N GLU A 18 -28.98 -12.50 1.29
CA GLU A 18 -28.65 -13.91 1.12
C GLU A 18 -28.37 -14.56 2.47
N THR A 19 -28.85 -15.81 2.64
CA THR A 19 -28.63 -16.57 3.88
C THR A 19 -27.74 -17.79 3.60
N TYR A 20 -26.67 -17.92 4.40
CA TYR A 20 -25.76 -19.05 4.36
C TYR A 20 -25.80 -19.82 5.68
N ILE A 21 -25.81 -21.15 5.61
CA ILE A 21 -25.62 -22.03 6.77
C ILE A 21 -24.18 -22.54 6.71
N VAL A 22 -23.39 -22.28 7.75
CA VAL A 22 -21.97 -22.57 7.80
C VAL A 22 -21.57 -23.16 9.15
N ASP A 23 -20.53 -23.98 9.19
CA ASP A 23 -20.03 -24.58 10.42
C ASP A 23 -19.29 -23.56 11.30
N LYS A 24 -18.57 -22.62 10.66
CA LYS A 24 -17.77 -21.60 11.35
C LYS A 24 -17.82 -20.27 10.60
N VAL A 25 -17.66 -19.19 11.33
CA VAL A 25 -17.55 -17.82 10.79
C VAL A 25 -16.18 -17.26 11.17
N LEU A 26 -15.39 -16.87 10.17
CA LEU A 26 -14.15 -16.13 10.37
C LEU A 26 -14.43 -14.63 10.25
N VAL A 27 -14.11 -13.87 11.29
CA VAL A 27 -14.19 -12.41 11.28
C VAL A 27 -12.79 -11.83 11.04
N ALA A 28 -12.57 -11.25 9.86
CA ALA A 28 -11.31 -10.67 9.43
C ALA A 28 -11.51 -9.29 8.76
N VAL A 29 -12.37 -8.45 9.40
CA VAL A 29 -12.86 -7.19 8.82
C VAL A 29 -12.03 -5.96 9.19
N GLY A 30 -10.88 -6.15 9.84
CA GLY A 30 -9.96 -5.08 10.19
C GLY A 30 -9.46 -5.15 11.63
N ARG A 31 -8.69 -4.14 12.01
CA ARG A 31 -8.02 -4.01 13.31
C ARG A 31 -8.35 -2.66 13.93
N LYS A 32 -8.29 -2.60 15.25
CA LYS A 32 -8.35 -1.36 16.02
C LYS A 32 -7.14 -1.28 16.96
N PRO A 33 -6.66 -0.08 17.29
CA PRO A 33 -5.60 0.08 18.27
C PRO A 33 -5.97 -0.53 19.61
N ASN A 34 -5.05 -1.25 20.21
CA ASN A 34 -5.15 -1.65 21.60
C ASN A 34 -4.35 -0.62 22.44
N ILE A 35 -5.05 0.16 23.26
CA ILE A 35 -4.44 1.17 24.12
C ILE A 35 -4.67 0.71 25.57
N PRO A 36 -3.61 0.23 26.26
CA PRO A 36 -3.68 -0.20 27.64
C PRO A 36 -4.16 0.90 28.59
N GLU A 37 -4.80 0.53 29.70
CA GLU A 37 -5.39 1.49 30.64
C GLU A 37 -4.33 2.36 31.35
N ASP A 38 -3.17 1.80 31.61
CA ASP A 38 -2.01 2.51 32.16
C ASP A 38 -1.53 3.63 31.20
N VAL A 39 -1.55 3.39 29.88
CA VAL A 39 -1.26 4.42 28.89
C VAL A 39 -2.35 5.51 28.88
N ARG A 40 -3.64 5.14 29.02
CA ARG A 40 -4.74 6.10 29.11
C ARG A 40 -4.62 6.98 30.34
N SER A 41 -4.24 6.39 31.47
CA SER A 41 -4.07 7.12 32.75
C SER A 41 -2.90 8.10 32.77
N LEU A 42 -1.95 8.02 31.82
CA LEU A 42 -0.90 9.04 31.63
C LEU A 42 -1.45 10.39 31.15
N GLY A 43 -2.68 10.46 30.63
CA GLY A 43 -3.26 11.68 30.09
C GLY A 43 -2.83 11.99 28.64
N VAL A 44 -2.38 10.99 27.89
CA VAL A 44 -2.12 11.15 26.45
C VAL A 44 -3.42 11.46 25.70
N GLU A 45 -3.35 12.33 24.70
CA GLU A 45 -4.49 12.61 23.84
C GLU A 45 -4.80 11.40 22.95
N ILE A 46 -6.07 10.99 22.95
CA ILE A 46 -6.57 9.84 22.18
C ILE A 46 -7.74 10.31 21.30
N ASP A 47 -7.68 9.91 20.01
CA ASP A 47 -8.79 9.97 19.07
C ASP A 47 -9.10 8.53 18.62
N ARG A 48 -8.78 8.13 17.39
CA ARG A 48 -8.81 6.72 16.97
C ARG A 48 -7.69 5.89 17.57
N GLY A 49 -6.58 6.53 17.95
CA GLY A 49 -5.40 6.01 18.59
C GLY A 49 -4.72 7.11 19.37
N VAL A 50 -3.54 6.86 19.93
CA VAL A 50 -2.73 7.88 20.59
C VAL A 50 -2.28 8.92 19.58
N LYS A 51 -2.59 10.19 19.82
CA LYS A 51 -2.21 11.30 18.93
C LYS A 51 -0.74 11.64 19.09
N THR A 52 -0.09 11.92 17.97
CA THR A 52 1.29 12.39 17.91
C THR A 52 1.45 13.47 16.85
N ASP A 53 2.50 14.24 16.97
CA ASP A 53 2.98 15.12 15.91
C ASP A 53 3.77 14.35 14.82
N ALA A 54 4.41 15.08 13.90
CA ALA A 54 5.22 14.47 12.82
C ALA A 54 6.53 13.84 13.31
N HIS A 55 6.96 14.16 14.54
CA HIS A 55 8.14 13.60 15.19
C HIS A 55 7.79 12.40 16.10
N MET A 56 6.54 11.96 16.09
CA MET A 56 5.97 10.88 16.91
C MET A 56 5.85 11.24 18.39
N GLN A 57 5.98 12.53 18.76
CA GLN A 57 5.81 12.98 20.14
C GLN A 57 4.32 13.15 20.46
N THR A 58 3.91 12.72 21.66
CA THR A 58 2.56 12.93 22.19
C THR A 58 2.41 14.34 22.77
N ASN A 59 1.25 14.66 23.34
CA ASN A 59 1.05 15.89 24.11
C ASN A 59 1.84 15.93 25.43
N ILE A 60 2.51 14.84 25.81
CA ILE A 60 3.33 14.76 27.03
C ILE A 60 4.80 14.78 26.63
N ASP A 61 5.55 15.72 27.20
CA ASP A 61 6.98 15.86 26.91
C ASP A 61 7.76 14.58 27.23
N GLY A 62 8.63 14.16 26.29
CA GLY A 62 9.43 12.94 26.40
C GLY A 62 8.65 11.63 26.18
N VAL A 63 7.33 11.70 25.90
CA VAL A 63 6.50 10.53 25.62
C VAL A 63 6.17 10.45 24.12
N TYR A 64 6.56 9.35 23.51
CA TYR A 64 6.35 9.08 22.08
C TYR A 64 5.41 7.89 21.89
N ALA A 65 4.69 7.87 20.77
CA ALA A 65 3.88 6.72 20.37
C ALA A 65 4.15 6.36 18.90
N ILE A 66 4.30 5.06 18.62
CA ILE A 66 4.59 4.54 17.28
C ILE A 66 3.72 3.31 16.97
N GLY A 67 3.53 3.01 15.69
CA GLY A 67 2.85 1.82 15.21
C GLY A 67 1.35 1.80 15.47
N ASP A 68 0.82 0.60 15.67
CA ASP A 68 -0.63 0.32 15.70
C ASP A 68 -1.38 1.12 16.78
N VAL A 69 -0.72 1.46 17.89
CA VAL A 69 -1.33 2.24 18.99
C VAL A 69 -1.78 3.64 18.54
N ARG A 70 -1.18 4.19 17.48
CA ARG A 70 -1.56 5.48 16.88
C ARG A 70 -2.87 5.41 16.06
N GLY A 71 -3.31 4.22 15.67
CA GLY A 71 -4.55 4.03 14.90
C GLY A 71 -4.55 4.63 13.49
N GLN A 72 -3.38 4.89 12.91
CA GLN A 72 -3.21 5.43 11.56
C GLN A 72 -2.86 4.31 10.57
N ILE A 73 -1.60 4.15 10.20
CA ILE A 73 -1.15 3.11 9.28
C ILE A 73 -0.66 1.91 10.11
N MET A 74 -1.53 0.92 10.30
CA MET A 74 -1.25 -0.25 11.15
C MET A 74 -0.47 -1.33 10.40
N LEU A 75 0.78 -1.02 10.03
CA LEU A 75 1.71 -1.89 9.31
C LEU A 75 3.04 -1.98 10.06
N ALA A 76 3.59 -3.18 10.19
CA ALA A 76 4.82 -3.44 10.96
C ALA A 76 6.03 -2.63 10.44
N HIS A 77 6.21 -2.53 9.11
CA HIS A 77 7.29 -1.77 8.51
C HIS A 77 7.13 -0.25 8.73
N VAL A 78 5.90 0.25 8.86
CA VAL A 78 5.64 1.65 9.23
C VAL A 78 6.01 1.88 10.70
N ALA A 79 5.61 0.98 11.59
CA ALA A 79 6.00 1.05 13.01
C ALA A 79 7.53 1.06 13.19
N SER A 80 8.26 0.23 12.44
CA SER A 80 9.72 0.21 12.44
C SER A 80 10.32 1.53 11.96
N HIS A 81 9.78 2.11 10.89
CA HIS A 81 10.20 3.43 10.38
C HIS A 81 9.95 4.53 11.40
N GLU A 82 8.78 4.56 12.01
CA GLU A 82 8.42 5.52 13.07
C GLU A 82 9.37 5.40 14.29
N GLY A 83 9.77 4.17 14.65
CA GLY A 83 10.78 3.94 15.69
C GLY A 83 12.14 4.56 15.36
N ILE A 84 12.57 4.50 14.10
CA ILE A 84 13.79 5.17 13.64
C ILE A 84 13.64 6.69 13.72
N VAL A 85 12.48 7.25 13.36
CA VAL A 85 12.18 8.69 13.50
C VAL A 85 12.31 9.12 14.96
N VAL A 86 11.70 8.38 15.90
CA VAL A 86 11.80 8.66 17.35
C VAL A 86 13.25 8.62 17.82
N ALA A 87 13.99 7.56 17.46
CA ALA A 87 15.38 7.41 17.88
C ALA A 87 16.26 8.58 17.41
N LYS A 88 16.06 9.05 16.17
CA LYS A 88 16.77 10.21 15.63
C LYS A 88 16.43 11.50 16.38
N ASN A 89 15.14 11.75 16.65
CA ASN A 89 14.70 12.93 17.39
C ASN A 89 15.25 12.95 18.82
N ILE A 90 15.24 11.80 19.52
CA ILE A 90 15.87 11.69 20.85
C ILE A 90 17.38 11.97 20.78
N ALA A 91 18.04 11.58 19.69
CA ALA A 91 19.46 11.89 19.45
C ALA A 91 19.72 13.33 18.99
N GLY A 92 18.71 14.20 18.93
CA GLY A 92 18.84 15.59 18.51
C GLY A 92 18.90 15.79 16.98
N ILE A 93 18.56 14.76 16.20
CA ILE A 93 18.49 14.84 14.73
C ILE A 93 17.02 15.05 14.34
N ASP A 94 16.68 16.28 13.97
CA ASP A 94 15.32 16.66 13.54
C ASP A 94 14.88 15.79 12.34
N THR A 95 13.88 14.94 12.56
CA THR A 95 13.40 13.99 11.56
C THR A 95 11.89 13.83 11.66
N GLN A 96 11.20 13.95 10.52
CA GLN A 96 9.77 13.73 10.41
C GLN A 96 9.46 12.44 9.65
N ALA A 97 8.36 11.78 10.00
CA ALA A 97 7.90 10.63 9.25
C ALA A 97 7.29 11.05 7.91
N ASP A 98 7.73 10.40 6.85
CA ASP A 98 7.20 10.60 5.50
C ASP A 98 6.45 9.35 5.04
N TYR A 99 5.17 9.51 4.80
CA TYR A 99 4.26 8.43 4.38
C TYR A 99 3.88 8.51 2.90
N SER A 100 4.58 9.30 2.08
CA SER A 100 4.27 9.50 0.66
C SER A 100 4.36 8.23 -0.17
N ALA A 101 5.21 7.27 0.23
CA ALA A 101 5.51 6.06 -0.51
C ALA A 101 5.45 4.78 0.35
N VAL A 102 4.46 4.68 1.24
CA VAL A 102 4.29 3.46 2.05
C VAL A 102 3.80 2.30 1.18
N PRO A 103 4.50 1.17 1.14
CA PRO A 103 3.99 -0.03 0.46
C PRO A 103 2.84 -0.65 1.26
N SER A 104 1.78 -0.99 0.56
CA SER A 104 0.66 -1.78 1.07
C SER A 104 0.61 -3.10 0.31
N VAL A 105 0.63 -4.23 1.02
CA VAL A 105 0.72 -5.56 0.42
C VAL A 105 -0.37 -6.48 0.96
N ILE A 106 -0.86 -7.38 0.09
CA ILE A 106 -1.87 -8.40 0.41
C ILE A 106 -1.35 -9.72 -0.16
N PHE A 107 -1.16 -10.69 0.73
CA PHE A 107 -0.60 -12.02 0.42
C PHE A 107 -1.69 -12.99 -0.09
N THR A 108 -2.42 -12.57 -1.11
CA THR A 108 -3.35 -13.41 -1.87
C THR A 108 -2.61 -14.19 -2.95
N ASN A 109 -3.31 -15.02 -3.74
CA ASN A 109 -2.80 -15.62 -4.96
C ASN A 109 -3.69 -15.22 -6.14
N PRO A 110 -3.21 -14.38 -7.08
CA PRO A 110 -1.92 -13.67 -7.07
C PRO A 110 -1.83 -12.62 -5.94
N GLU A 111 -0.60 -12.24 -5.58
CA GLU A 111 -0.33 -11.17 -4.61
C GLU A 111 -0.77 -9.80 -5.14
N ILE A 112 -1.12 -8.90 -4.23
CA ILE A 112 -1.47 -7.51 -4.56
C ILE A 112 -0.56 -6.57 -3.77
N ALA A 113 0.04 -5.60 -4.47
CA ALA A 113 0.83 -4.57 -3.83
C ALA A 113 0.54 -3.20 -4.41
N SER A 114 0.66 -2.16 -3.59
CA SER A 114 0.49 -0.77 -4.05
C SER A 114 1.30 0.20 -3.20
N THR A 115 1.66 1.34 -3.79
CA THR A 115 2.30 2.47 -3.11
C THR A 115 1.88 3.79 -3.76
N GLY A 116 1.95 4.89 -3.00
CA GLY A 116 1.63 6.22 -3.49
C GLY A 116 0.14 6.42 -3.80
N LEU A 117 -0.15 7.23 -4.83
CA LEU A 117 -1.51 7.57 -5.25
C LEU A 117 -2.23 6.35 -5.82
N ARG A 118 -3.45 6.11 -5.37
CA ARG A 118 -4.33 5.07 -5.92
C ARG A 118 -5.38 5.69 -6.82
N GLU A 119 -5.83 4.95 -7.82
CA GLU A 119 -6.83 5.40 -8.80
C GLU A 119 -8.10 5.97 -8.14
N ARG A 120 -8.60 5.33 -7.08
CA ARG A 120 -9.78 5.79 -6.31
C ARG A 120 -9.57 7.14 -5.58
N ASP A 121 -8.33 7.59 -5.44
CA ASP A 121 -7.99 8.82 -4.72
C ASP A 121 -7.56 9.96 -5.68
N ILE A 122 -7.62 9.75 -7.00
CA ILE A 122 -7.20 10.73 -8.03
C ILE A 122 -7.98 12.02 -7.94
N ASP A 123 -9.30 11.97 -7.79
CA ASP A 123 -10.17 13.17 -7.70
C ASP A 123 -9.77 14.06 -6.50
N LYS A 124 -9.22 13.47 -5.45
CA LYS A 124 -8.73 14.19 -4.25
C LYS A 124 -7.38 14.86 -4.49
N ALA A 125 -6.59 14.33 -5.41
CA ALA A 125 -5.24 14.83 -5.69
C ALA A 125 -5.24 16.20 -6.39
N LYS A 126 -6.36 16.60 -7.03
CA LYS A 126 -6.54 17.87 -7.74
C LYS A 126 -5.46 18.16 -8.79
N GLN A 127 -4.86 17.11 -9.36
CA GLN A 127 -3.86 17.23 -10.41
C GLN A 127 -4.22 16.32 -11.59
N GLU A 128 -3.78 16.71 -12.77
CA GLU A 128 -3.98 15.94 -13.98
C GLU A 128 -3.01 14.75 -14.02
N VAL A 129 -3.53 13.55 -14.21
CA VAL A 129 -2.75 12.31 -14.18
C VAL A 129 -2.95 11.48 -15.44
N LYS A 130 -1.93 10.71 -15.79
CA LYS A 130 -2.01 9.62 -16.77
C LYS A 130 -1.98 8.28 -16.03
N ILE A 131 -2.87 7.36 -16.42
CA ILE A 131 -2.91 5.99 -15.91
C ILE A 131 -2.43 5.07 -17.03
N SER A 132 -1.42 4.27 -16.74
CA SER A 132 -0.81 3.31 -17.66
C SER A 132 -0.83 1.92 -17.07
N LYS A 133 -1.06 0.90 -17.90
CA LYS A 133 -1.26 -0.46 -17.41
C LYS A 133 -0.67 -1.48 -18.38
N PHE A 134 0.15 -2.38 -17.86
CA PHE A 134 0.70 -3.50 -18.63
C PHE A 134 0.15 -4.84 -18.09
N PRO A 135 -0.46 -5.68 -18.95
CA PRO A 135 -1.04 -6.96 -18.51
C PRO A 135 0.05 -8.00 -18.27
N LEU A 136 -0.08 -8.79 -17.20
CA LEU A 136 0.87 -9.86 -16.89
C LEU A 136 0.92 -10.93 -17.98
N SER A 137 -0.18 -11.15 -18.70
CA SER A 137 -0.26 -12.08 -19.85
C SER A 137 0.69 -11.75 -20.99
N ALA A 138 1.16 -10.51 -21.11
CA ALA A 138 2.17 -10.10 -22.10
C ALA A 138 3.61 -10.36 -21.61
N ASN A 139 3.83 -10.65 -20.32
CA ASN A 139 5.15 -10.91 -19.76
C ASN A 139 5.61 -12.36 -20.03
N GLY A 140 6.80 -12.51 -20.64
CA GLY A 140 7.36 -13.82 -21.01
C GLY A 140 7.62 -14.73 -19.81
N ARG A 141 8.12 -14.19 -18.69
CA ARG A 141 8.38 -14.95 -17.47
C ARG A 141 7.08 -15.46 -16.85
N ALA A 142 6.06 -14.62 -16.73
CA ALA A 142 4.76 -14.99 -16.21
C ALA A 142 4.13 -16.16 -17.02
N ARG A 143 4.26 -16.12 -18.35
CA ARG A 143 3.79 -17.20 -19.22
C ARG A 143 4.51 -18.52 -18.97
N THR A 144 5.83 -18.50 -18.74
CA THR A 144 6.59 -19.73 -18.42
C THR A 144 6.25 -20.28 -17.04
N MET A 145 5.77 -19.43 -16.13
CA MET A 145 5.30 -19.82 -14.80
C MET A 145 3.84 -20.30 -14.81
N LEU A 146 3.12 -20.15 -15.93
CA LEU A 146 1.67 -20.37 -16.04
C LEU A 146 0.84 -19.44 -15.13
N GLU A 147 1.40 -18.28 -14.77
CA GLU A 147 0.86 -17.29 -13.84
C GLU A 147 0.59 -15.99 -14.61
N ASN A 148 -0.37 -16.02 -15.53
CA ASN A 148 -0.62 -14.92 -16.46
C ASN A 148 -1.77 -13.98 -16.06
N ILE A 149 -2.33 -14.15 -14.85
CA ILE A 149 -3.42 -13.32 -14.33
C ILE A 149 -2.83 -12.17 -13.51
N GLY A 150 -3.04 -10.95 -13.98
CA GLY A 150 -2.60 -9.76 -13.26
C GLY A 150 -2.15 -8.62 -14.17
N PHE A 151 -1.52 -7.64 -13.56
CA PHE A 151 -1.02 -6.44 -14.25
C PHE A 151 -0.08 -5.63 -13.36
N ALA A 152 0.73 -4.77 -13.99
CA ALA A 152 1.29 -3.58 -13.35
C ALA A 152 0.52 -2.33 -13.84
N LYS A 153 0.21 -1.41 -12.92
CA LYS A 153 -0.43 -0.14 -13.21
C LYS A 153 0.39 0.99 -12.58
N VAL A 154 0.69 2.01 -13.36
CA VAL A 154 1.43 3.20 -12.96
C VAL A 154 0.54 4.43 -13.13
N ILE A 155 0.57 5.33 -12.17
CA ILE A 155 -0.08 6.64 -12.22
C ILE A 155 1.02 7.68 -12.24
N THR A 156 1.06 8.51 -13.28
CA THR A 156 2.03 9.58 -13.45
C THR A 156 1.35 10.95 -13.48
N ASP A 157 2.06 11.97 -13.07
CA ASP A 157 1.67 13.35 -13.34
C ASP A 157 1.69 13.59 -14.86
N ALA A 158 0.59 14.07 -15.42
CA ALA A 158 0.42 14.18 -16.87
C ALA A 158 1.38 15.20 -17.53
N LYS A 159 1.92 16.16 -16.75
CA LYS A 159 2.80 17.22 -17.27
C LYS A 159 4.27 16.89 -17.11
N THR A 160 4.64 16.27 -15.99
CA THR A 160 6.04 16.05 -15.62
C THR A 160 6.50 14.62 -15.84
N GLY A 161 5.57 13.65 -15.99
CA GLY A 161 5.87 12.23 -16.05
C GLY A 161 6.31 11.60 -14.72
N VAL A 162 6.30 12.37 -13.62
CA VAL A 162 6.69 11.86 -12.29
C VAL A 162 5.73 10.78 -11.85
N VAL A 163 6.26 9.66 -11.36
CA VAL A 163 5.47 8.55 -10.81
C VAL A 163 4.85 8.96 -9.48
N LEU A 164 3.53 8.96 -9.43
CA LEU A 164 2.74 9.32 -8.26
C LEU A 164 2.24 8.10 -7.49
N GLY A 165 2.11 6.97 -8.16
CA GLY A 165 1.67 5.73 -7.55
C GLY A 165 1.82 4.53 -8.48
N MET A 166 1.86 3.35 -7.85
CA MET A 166 1.94 2.06 -8.54
C MET A 166 1.04 1.04 -7.86
N SER A 167 0.44 0.15 -8.66
CA SER A 167 -0.31 -1.01 -8.18
C SER A 167 0.05 -2.22 -9.02
N ILE A 168 0.29 -3.35 -8.37
CA ILE A 168 0.71 -4.60 -9.00
C ILE A 168 -0.21 -5.73 -8.53
N VAL A 169 -0.68 -6.53 -9.46
CA VAL A 169 -1.31 -7.84 -9.22
C VAL A 169 -0.47 -8.86 -9.97
N SER A 170 0.31 -9.66 -9.26
CA SER A 170 1.27 -10.59 -9.86
C SER A 170 1.79 -11.58 -8.82
N PRO A 171 2.32 -12.74 -9.20
CA PRO A 171 3.25 -13.45 -8.34
C PRO A 171 4.40 -12.52 -7.91
N SER A 172 4.79 -12.59 -6.64
CA SER A 172 5.84 -11.74 -6.07
C SER A 172 5.59 -10.21 -6.15
N ALA A 173 4.33 -9.79 -6.24
CA ALA A 173 3.99 -8.36 -6.26
C ALA A 173 4.52 -7.64 -5.02
N THR A 174 4.59 -8.33 -3.88
CA THR A 174 5.08 -7.83 -2.61
C THR A 174 6.57 -7.46 -2.63
N GLU A 175 7.36 -8.15 -3.47
CA GLU A 175 8.78 -7.85 -3.70
C GLU A 175 8.95 -6.77 -4.78
N LEU A 176 8.18 -6.89 -5.87
CA LEU A 176 8.27 -6.00 -7.02
C LEU A 176 7.88 -4.55 -6.69
N ILE A 177 6.99 -4.33 -5.72
CA ILE A 177 6.49 -2.98 -5.39
C ILE A 177 7.59 -2.03 -4.92
N MET A 178 8.74 -2.54 -4.48
CA MET A 178 9.85 -1.70 -4.00
C MET A 178 10.39 -0.76 -5.08
N GLU A 179 10.33 -1.14 -6.35
CA GLU A 179 10.67 -0.23 -7.45
C GLU A 179 9.72 0.99 -7.47
N GLY A 180 8.42 0.76 -7.32
CA GLY A 180 7.43 1.82 -7.19
C GLY A 180 7.62 2.69 -5.95
N VAL A 181 8.01 2.09 -4.81
CA VAL A 181 8.31 2.84 -3.57
C VAL A 181 9.48 3.79 -3.79
N ILE A 182 10.56 3.32 -4.43
CA ILE A 182 11.73 4.13 -4.74
C ILE A 182 11.36 5.24 -5.73
N ALA A 183 10.56 4.92 -6.75
CA ALA A 183 10.11 5.88 -7.75
C ALA A 183 9.29 7.01 -7.14
N VAL A 184 8.26 6.69 -6.36
CA VAL A 184 7.39 7.68 -5.70
C VAL A 184 8.17 8.50 -4.68
N ARG A 185 8.97 7.85 -3.84
CA ARG A 185 9.74 8.52 -2.77
C ARG A 185 10.74 9.54 -3.31
N ASN A 186 11.39 9.22 -4.43
CA ASN A 186 12.42 10.05 -5.04
C ASN A 186 11.89 10.90 -6.21
N LYS A 187 10.57 10.86 -6.47
CA LYS A 187 9.92 11.60 -7.56
C LYS A 187 10.53 11.31 -8.93
N LEU A 188 10.88 10.05 -9.17
CA LEU A 188 11.41 9.62 -10.47
C LEU A 188 10.31 9.70 -11.53
N THR A 189 10.70 9.97 -12.77
CA THR A 189 9.78 9.94 -13.90
C THR A 189 9.68 8.54 -14.50
N ALA A 190 8.56 8.26 -15.19
CA ALA A 190 8.41 7.02 -15.93
C ALA A 190 9.51 6.83 -16.98
N GLU A 191 9.99 7.93 -17.60
CA GLU A 191 11.09 7.91 -18.58
C GLU A 191 12.41 7.44 -17.95
N GLN A 192 12.78 7.93 -16.75
CA GLN A 192 13.97 7.47 -16.04
C GLN A 192 13.93 5.98 -15.69
N LEU A 193 12.73 5.45 -15.41
CA LEU A 193 12.52 4.04 -15.09
C LEU A 193 12.52 3.16 -16.35
N GLU A 194 11.93 3.65 -17.44
CA GLU A 194 11.97 2.99 -18.77
C GLU A 194 13.42 2.85 -19.29
N GLU A 195 14.27 3.86 -19.08
CA GLU A 195 15.67 3.84 -19.48
C GLU A 195 16.52 2.87 -18.61
N SER A 196 16.00 2.40 -17.50
CA SER A 196 16.70 1.45 -16.62
C SER A 196 16.65 0.03 -17.21
N ILE A 197 17.81 -0.64 -17.27
CA ILE A 197 17.90 -2.00 -17.82
C ILE A 197 17.25 -2.99 -16.85
N HIS A 198 16.17 -3.63 -17.28
CA HIS A 198 15.52 -4.72 -16.53
C HIS A 198 16.08 -6.08 -16.97
N PRO A 199 16.30 -7.02 -16.03
CA PRO A 199 16.82 -8.34 -16.40
C PRO A 199 15.76 -9.17 -17.14
N HIS A 200 16.19 -9.94 -18.15
CA HIS A 200 15.34 -10.83 -18.94
C HIS A 200 15.70 -12.31 -18.72
N PRO A 201 14.72 -13.28 -18.55
CA PRO A 201 13.28 -13.01 -18.39
C PRO A 201 12.89 -12.88 -16.92
N THR A 202 12.17 -11.85 -16.56
CA THR A 202 11.72 -11.60 -15.18
C THR A 202 10.31 -11.03 -15.09
N LEU A 203 9.72 -11.07 -13.91
CA LEU A 203 8.44 -10.40 -13.64
C LEU A 203 8.59 -8.87 -13.57
N SER A 204 9.79 -8.34 -13.28
CA SER A 204 10.02 -6.88 -13.25
C SER A 204 9.84 -6.23 -14.63
N GLU A 205 9.98 -6.97 -15.73
CA GLU A 205 9.66 -6.46 -17.06
C GLU A 205 8.16 -6.10 -17.23
N THR A 206 7.28 -6.57 -16.33
CA THR A 206 5.89 -6.09 -16.28
C THR A 206 5.82 -4.63 -15.83
N LEU A 207 6.73 -4.21 -14.97
CA LEU A 207 6.86 -2.82 -14.53
C LEU A 207 7.44 -1.96 -15.65
N LEU A 208 8.49 -2.45 -16.30
CA LEU A 208 9.07 -1.79 -17.49
C LEU A 208 7.99 -1.52 -18.54
N GLY A 209 7.18 -2.53 -18.91
CA GLY A 209 6.09 -2.36 -19.86
C GLY A 209 5.05 -1.31 -19.42
N ALA A 210 4.78 -1.17 -18.12
CA ALA A 210 3.90 -0.14 -17.60
C ALA A 210 4.54 1.26 -17.66
N PHE A 211 5.86 1.40 -17.51
CA PHE A 211 6.59 2.66 -17.70
C PHE A 211 6.63 3.05 -19.17
N GLU A 212 6.91 2.09 -20.07
CA GLU A 212 6.87 2.29 -21.53
C GLU A 212 5.47 2.75 -22.00
N ASP A 213 4.40 2.17 -21.46
CA ASP A 213 3.03 2.65 -21.75
C ASP A 213 2.82 4.08 -21.23
N ALA A 214 3.39 4.42 -20.06
CA ALA A 214 3.30 5.77 -19.51
C ALA A 214 4.00 6.82 -20.41
N THR A 215 5.09 6.45 -21.05
CA THR A 215 5.82 7.34 -22.00
C THR A 215 5.30 7.26 -23.44
N GLY A 216 4.40 6.29 -23.74
CA GLY A 216 3.86 6.06 -25.07
C GLY A 216 4.82 5.28 -25.99
N LYS A 217 5.78 4.56 -25.42
CA LYS A 217 6.80 3.78 -26.15
C LYS A 217 6.67 2.26 -25.97
N ALA A 218 5.52 1.77 -25.46
CA ALA A 218 5.32 0.36 -25.20
C ALA A 218 5.54 -0.50 -26.48
N ILE A 219 6.42 -1.50 -26.35
CA ILE A 219 6.83 -2.37 -27.48
C ILE A 219 5.97 -3.64 -27.52
N HIS A 220 5.46 -4.11 -26.39
CA HIS A 220 4.84 -5.43 -26.22
C HIS A 220 3.37 -5.38 -25.76
N LEU A 221 2.65 -4.29 -26.02
CA LEU A 221 1.20 -4.17 -25.74
C LEU A 221 0.36 -4.84 -26.82
#